data_e8ccf2828522cc5adc7fe3827e91f732
#
_entry.id   e8ccf2828522cc5adc7fe3827e91f732
#
_cell.length_a   1.000
_cell.length_b   1.000
_cell.length_c   1.000
_cell.angle_alpha   90.00
_cell.angle_beta   90.00
_cell.angle_gamma   90.00
#
_symmetry.space_group_name_H-M   'P 1'
#
loop_
_entity.id
_entity.type
_entity.pdbx_description
1 polymer ?
#
loop_
_entity_poly.entity_id
_entity_poly.type
_entity_poly.pdbx_seq_one_letter_code
_entity_poly.pdbx_strand_id
1 'polypeptide(L)'
;MEKIGIFCSASGSIDPIYFDAAHQIGEWMGKNGKTLIYGGANLGLMECVAKAVKENGGPVIGVVPCKLEENGKVSTYPDEIIATHALSARKDIILHQSAVLVALPGGIGPL
;
A
#
# COMPACT_ATOMS: atom_id res chain seq x y z
N MET A 1 -16.97 3.54 -2.00
CA MET A 1 -15.89 4.08 -1.15
C MET A 1 -14.76 4.61 -2.01
N GLU A 2 -14.21 5.74 -1.62
CA GLU A 2 -13.13 6.36 -2.35
C GLU A 2 -11.85 5.55 -2.18
N LYS A 3 -11.17 5.26 -3.28
CA LYS A 3 -9.90 4.55 -3.25
C LYS A 3 -8.75 5.54 -3.22
N ILE A 4 -7.87 5.36 -2.24
CA ILE A 4 -6.67 6.18 -2.11
C ILE A 4 -5.46 5.29 -2.38
N GLY A 5 -4.72 5.65 -3.42
CA GLY A 5 -3.50 4.95 -3.79
C GLY A 5 -2.32 5.48 -2.99
N ILE A 6 -1.53 4.58 -2.40
CA ILE A 6 -0.34 4.97 -1.66
C ILE A 6 0.88 4.29 -2.25
N PHE A 7 1.85 5.11 -2.68
CA PHE A 7 3.17 4.66 -3.08
C PHE A 7 4.12 4.90 -1.91
N CYS A 8 4.76 3.85 -1.44
CA CYS A 8 5.69 3.95 -0.33
C CYS A 8 6.73 2.83 -0.39
N SER A 9 7.76 2.95 0.45
CA SER A 9 8.85 2.00 0.47
C SER A 9 8.47 0.70 1.19
N ALA A 10 9.03 -0.41 0.72
CA ALA A 10 9.00 -1.69 1.43
C ALA A 10 10.27 -1.88 2.27
N SER A 11 11.19 -0.91 2.29
CA SER A 11 12.41 -0.99 3.08
C SER A 11 12.13 -0.81 4.57
N GLY A 12 12.82 -1.57 5.40
CA GLY A 12 12.80 -1.38 6.84
C GLY A 12 13.80 -0.35 7.34
N SER A 13 14.63 0.19 6.44
CA SER A 13 15.74 1.10 6.80
C SER A 13 15.34 2.58 6.74
N ILE A 14 14.07 2.88 6.83
CA ILE A 14 13.54 4.24 6.77
C ILE A 14 13.42 4.81 8.18
N ASP A 15 13.63 6.14 8.29
CA ASP A 15 13.49 6.85 9.55
C ASP A 15 12.13 6.54 10.21
N PRO A 16 12.11 6.21 11.50
CA PRO A 16 10.87 5.88 12.22
C PRO A 16 9.76 6.93 12.13
N ILE A 17 10.09 8.20 11.90
CA ILE A 17 9.08 9.25 11.76
C ILE A 17 8.12 8.97 10.59
N TYR A 18 8.61 8.33 9.54
CA TYR A 18 7.77 7.99 8.37
C TYR A 18 6.82 6.84 8.67
N PHE A 19 7.18 5.95 9.59
CA PHE A 19 6.27 4.92 10.06
C PHE A 19 5.11 5.53 10.85
N ASP A 20 5.39 6.54 11.65
CA ASP A 20 4.33 7.26 12.38
C ASP A 20 3.39 7.95 11.41
N ALA A 21 3.92 8.60 10.36
CA ALA A 21 3.11 9.25 9.34
C ALA A 21 2.24 8.22 8.59
N ALA A 22 2.80 7.08 8.22
CA ALA A 22 2.08 6.01 7.54
C ALA A 22 0.95 5.47 8.43
N HIS A 23 1.21 5.30 9.70
CA HIS A 23 0.21 4.84 10.65
C HIS A 23 -0.95 5.83 10.78
N GLN A 24 -0.63 7.13 10.91
CA GLN A 24 -1.65 8.17 11.02
C GLN A 24 -2.54 8.24 9.77
N ILE A 25 -1.93 8.17 8.59
CA ILE A 25 -2.68 8.17 7.33
C ILE A 25 -3.60 6.95 7.26
N GLY A 26 -3.07 5.77 7.59
CA GLY A 26 -3.85 4.53 7.56
C GLY A 26 -5.01 4.57 8.56
N GLU A 27 -4.78 5.08 9.75
CA GLU A 27 -5.82 5.23 10.77
C GLU A 27 -6.92 6.15 10.29
N TRP A 28 -6.55 7.31 9.73
CA TRP A 28 -7.52 8.25 9.18
C TRP A 28 -8.35 7.60 8.07
N MET A 29 -7.70 6.89 7.17
CA MET A 29 -8.39 6.22 6.05
C MET A 29 -9.40 5.20 6.55
N GLY A 30 -9.00 4.36 7.48
CA GLY A 30 -9.89 3.35 8.04
C GLY A 30 -11.10 3.96 8.73
N LYS A 31 -10.87 5.00 9.54
CA LYS A 31 -11.94 5.67 10.28
C LYS A 31 -12.90 6.43 9.37
N ASN A 32 -12.46 6.83 8.20
CA ASN A 32 -13.28 7.61 7.26
C ASN A 32 -13.82 6.76 6.09
N GLY A 33 -13.75 5.46 6.18
CA GLY A 33 -14.31 4.56 5.18
C GLY A 33 -13.60 4.59 3.84
N LYS A 34 -12.32 4.95 3.81
CA LYS A 34 -11.55 4.97 2.58
C LYS A 34 -10.95 3.60 2.29
N THR A 35 -10.77 3.29 1.01
CA THR A 35 -10.14 2.04 0.59
C THR A 35 -8.68 2.30 0.24
N LEU A 36 -7.78 1.51 0.81
CA LEU A 36 -6.37 1.56 0.44
C LEU A 36 -6.13 0.70 -0.81
N ILE A 37 -5.42 1.27 -1.79
CA ILE A 37 -4.87 0.49 -2.89
C ILE A 37 -3.37 0.75 -2.96
N TYR A 38 -2.56 -0.31 -2.91
CA TYR A 38 -1.11 -0.18 -2.75
C TYR A 38 -0.37 -1.40 -3.31
N GLY A 39 0.92 -1.46 -3.08
CA GLY A 39 1.79 -2.50 -3.66
C GLY A 39 1.74 -3.88 -3.03
N GLY A 40 1.09 -4.05 -1.89
CA GLY A 40 0.83 -5.37 -1.31
C GLY A 40 2.00 -6.08 -0.63
N ALA A 41 3.16 -5.44 -0.46
CA ALA A 41 4.29 -6.06 0.22
C ALA A 41 4.08 -6.11 1.73
N ASN A 42 4.62 -7.16 2.38
CA ASN A 42 4.50 -7.35 3.82
C ASN A 42 5.65 -6.72 4.61
N LEU A 43 6.28 -5.69 4.07
CA LEU A 43 7.47 -5.06 4.65
C LEU A 43 7.36 -3.54 4.64
N GLY A 44 8.08 -2.90 5.58
CA GLY A 44 8.27 -1.46 5.61
C GLY A 44 7.00 -0.65 5.75
N LEU A 45 6.98 0.51 5.10
CA LEU A 45 5.83 1.42 5.17
C LEU A 45 4.57 0.82 4.55
N MET A 46 4.71 -0.04 3.54
CA MET A 46 3.56 -0.70 2.92
C MET A 46 2.79 -1.52 3.94
N GLU A 47 3.48 -2.34 4.73
CA GLU A 47 2.83 -3.15 5.73
C GLU A 47 2.23 -2.29 6.85
N CYS A 48 2.95 -1.23 7.25
CA CYS A 48 2.49 -0.32 8.28
C CYS A 48 1.16 0.35 7.93
N VAL A 49 1.06 0.89 6.72
CA VAL A 49 -0.17 1.58 6.30
C VAL A 49 -1.33 0.60 6.12
N ALA A 50 -1.07 -0.58 5.56
CA ALA A 50 -2.10 -1.59 5.37
C ALA A 50 -2.68 -2.07 6.71
N LYS A 51 -1.80 -2.33 7.67
CA LYS A 51 -2.20 -2.72 9.02
C LYS A 51 -3.09 -1.66 9.66
N ALA A 52 -2.68 -0.38 9.59
CA ALA A 52 -3.43 0.70 10.20
C ALA A 52 -4.82 0.87 9.57
N VAL A 53 -4.93 0.78 8.24
CA VAL A 53 -6.21 0.85 7.55
C VAL A 53 -7.11 -0.30 8.00
N LYS A 54 -6.58 -1.52 8.02
CA LYS A 54 -7.35 -2.71 8.36
C LYS A 54 -7.83 -2.69 9.80
N GLU A 55 -6.97 -2.29 10.73
CA GLU A 55 -7.31 -2.22 12.15
C GLU A 55 -8.37 -1.18 12.45
N ASN A 56 -8.52 -0.19 11.57
CA ASN A 56 -9.54 0.86 11.72
C ASN A 56 -10.76 0.65 10.81
N GLY A 57 -10.91 -0.53 10.25
CA GLY A 57 -12.11 -0.94 9.54
C GLY A 57 -12.16 -0.60 8.05
N GLY A 58 -11.06 -0.16 7.46
CA GLY A 58 -11.01 0.17 6.03
C GLY A 58 -10.70 -1.05 5.16
N PRO A 59 -11.24 -1.10 3.93
CA PRO A 59 -10.87 -2.14 2.98
C PRO A 59 -9.46 -1.90 2.40
N VAL A 60 -8.78 -2.99 2.04
CA VAL A 60 -7.41 -2.95 1.54
C VAL A 60 -7.30 -3.76 0.25
N ILE A 61 -6.74 -3.16 -0.80
CA ILE A 61 -6.48 -3.83 -2.08
C ILE A 61 -4.99 -3.80 -2.34
N GLY A 62 -4.39 -4.98 -2.52
CA GLY A 62 -2.99 -5.11 -2.88
C GLY A 62 -2.82 -5.40 -4.37
N VAL A 63 -2.00 -4.62 -5.08
CA VAL A 63 -1.66 -4.87 -6.47
C VAL A 63 -0.25 -5.44 -6.48
N VAL A 64 -0.15 -6.75 -6.71
CA VAL A 64 1.06 -7.53 -6.41
C VAL A 64 1.66 -8.14 -7.67
N PRO A 65 2.96 -7.92 -7.93
CA PRO A 65 3.64 -8.66 -9.00
C PRO A 65 3.69 -10.14 -8.64
N CYS A 66 3.52 -11.01 -9.63
CA CYS A 66 3.57 -12.47 -9.42
C CYS A 66 4.86 -12.91 -8.74
N LYS A 67 5.97 -12.26 -9.07
CA LYS A 67 7.26 -12.58 -8.47
C LYS A 67 7.26 -12.36 -6.95
N LEU A 68 6.52 -11.36 -6.46
CA LEU A 68 6.41 -11.09 -5.04
C LEU A 68 5.64 -12.22 -4.33
N GLU A 69 4.60 -12.73 -4.98
CA GLU A 69 3.84 -13.87 -4.46
C GLU A 69 4.71 -15.12 -4.35
N GLU A 70 5.53 -15.39 -5.38
CA GLU A 70 6.43 -16.53 -5.41
C GLU A 70 7.44 -16.50 -4.25
N ASN A 71 7.85 -15.29 -3.84
CA ASN A 71 8.81 -15.11 -2.76
C ASN A 71 8.17 -15.04 -1.37
N GLY A 72 6.85 -15.17 -1.27
CA GLY A 72 6.15 -15.16 0.01
C GLY A 72 6.17 -13.79 0.70
N LYS A 73 6.36 -12.71 -0.05
CA LYS A 73 6.46 -11.36 0.51
C LYS A 73 5.18 -10.55 0.37
N VAL A 74 4.06 -11.22 0.21
CA VAL A 74 2.75 -10.58 0.08
C VAL A 74 2.12 -10.42 1.46
N SER A 75 1.58 -9.23 1.71
CA SER A 75 0.87 -8.94 2.95
C SER A 75 -0.39 -9.80 3.09
N THR A 76 -0.75 -10.11 4.33
CA THR A 76 -1.99 -10.82 4.64
C THR A 76 -3.16 -9.88 4.92
N TYR A 77 -2.92 -8.57 4.96
CA TYR A 77 -3.96 -7.59 5.26
C TYR A 77 -4.93 -7.31 4.10
N PRO A 78 -4.53 -7.37 2.81
CA PRO A 78 -5.46 -7.09 1.72
C PRO A 78 -6.67 -8.01 1.71
N ASP A 79 -7.84 -7.40 1.49
CA ASP A 79 -9.09 -8.14 1.26
C ASP A 79 -9.16 -8.65 -0.17
N GLU A 80 -8.45 -7.97 -1.08
CA GLU A 80 -8.39 -8.33 -2.50
C GLU A 80 -6.96 -8.18 -2.99
N ILE A 81 -6.51 -9.14 -3.79
CA ILE A 81 -5.19 -9.13 -4.44
C ILE A 81 -5.39 -9.07 -5.94
N ILE A 82 -4.77 -8.08 -6.58
CA ILE A 82 -4.72 -7.98 -8.03
C ILE A 82 -3.31 -8.37 -8.46
N ALA A 83 -3.17 -9.51 -9.12
CA ALA A 83 -1.87 -10.00 -9.56
C ALA A 83 -1.46 -9.34 -10.87
N THR A 84 -0.19 -8.98 -11.00
CA THR A 84 0.35 -8.38 -12.22
C THR A 84 1.61 -9.12 -12.65
N HIS A 85 1.92 -9.05 -13.95
CA HIS A 85 3.11 -9.68 -14.49
C HIS A 85 4.31 -8.75 -14.56
N ALA A 86 4.10 -7.43 -14.43
CA ALA A 86 5.15 -6.44 -14.53
C ALA A 86 4.94 -5.31 -13.52
N LEU A 87 6.05 -4.72 -13.07
CA LEU A 87 6.02 -3.59 -12.14
C LEU A 87 5.34 -2.36 -12.73
N SER A 88 5.52 -2.13 -14.05
CA SER A 88 4.86 -1.02 -14.73
C SER A 88 3.34 -1.15 -14.73
N ALA A 89 2.82 -2.37 -14.94
CA ALA A 89 1.39 -2.64 -14.89
C ALA A 89 0.83 -2.37 -13.48
N ARG A 90 1.59 -2.67 -12.45
CA ARG A 90 1.22 -2.42 -11.05
C ARG A 90 0.98 -0.94 -10.80
N LYS A 91 1.90 -0.08 -11.25
CA LYS A 91 1.75 1.38 -11.11
C LYS A 91 0.53 1.88 -11.87
N ASP A 92 0.32 1.41 -13.08
CA ASP A 92 -0.82 1.81 -13.91
C ASP A 92 -2.15 1.46 -13.26
N ILE A 93 -2.26 0.27 -12.69
CA ILE A 93 -3.49 -0.17 -12.03
C ILE A 93 -3.78 0.71 -10.82
N ILE A 94 -2.78 0.99 -9.99
CA ILE A 94 -2.95 1.85 -8.83
C ILE A 94 -3.37 3.25 -9.25
N LEU A 95 -2.71 3.81 -10.26
CA LEU A 95 -3.03 5.14 -10.78
C LEU A 95 -4.45 5.23 -11.29
N HIS A 96 -4.89 4.25 -12.08
CA HIS A 96 -6.21 4.27 -12.70
C HIS A 96 -7.34 4.04 -11.72
N GLN A 97 -7.10 3.29 -10.64
CA GLN A 97 -8.14 2.99 -9.68
C GLN A 97 -8.23 3.97 -8.52
N SER A 98 -7.27 4.86 -8.38
CA SER A 98 -7.20 5.77 -7.24
C SER A 98 -7.86 7.11 -7.54
N ALA A 99 -8.71 7.58 -6.62
CA ALA A 99 -9.25 8.93 -6.67
C ALA A 99 -8.22 9.95 -6.21
N VAL A 100 -7.38 9.55 -5.25
CA VAL A 100 -6.30 10.38 -4.70
C VAL A 100 -5.04 9.53 -4.60
N LEU A 101 -3.89 10.14 -4.84
CA LEU A 101 -2.60 9.47 -4.71
C LEU A 101 -1.77 10.14 -3.62
N VAL A 102 -1.16 9.32 -2.78
CA VAL A 102 -0.24 9.77 -1.73
C VAL A 102 1.10 9.08 -1.95
N ALA A 103 2.17 9.87 -1.98
CA ALA A 103 3.52 9.32 -2.07
C ALA A 103 4.24 9.56 -0.75
N LEU A 104 4.72 8.47 -0.16
CA LEU A 104 5.59 8.50 1.01
C LEU A 104 7.03 8.24 0.57
N PRO A 105 8.03 8.50 1.42
CA PRO A 105 9.44 8.35 1.02
C PRO A 105 9.75 7.02 0.36
N GLY A 106 10.48 7.07 -0.76
CA GLY A 106 10.86 5.89 -1.53
C GLY A 106 9.75 5.28 -2.34
N GLY A 107 8.59 5.95 -2.43
CA GLY A 107 7.39 5.36 -3.01
C GLY A 107 7.29 5.41 -4.52
N ILE A 108 7.85 6.41 -5.17
CA ILE A 108 7.73 6.58 -6.63
C ILE A 108 9.09 6.54 -7.28
N GLY A 109 9.48 5.32 -7.72
CA GLY A 109 10.71 5.12 -8.46
C GLY A 109 11.96 5.59 -7.70
N PRO A 110 13.08 5.73 -8.38
CA PRO A 110 14.28 6.28 -7.77
C PRO A 110 14.15 7.80 -7.69
N LEU A 111 13.75 8.25 -6.56
CA LEU A 111 13.64 9.70 -6.31
C LEU A 111 14.91 10.22 -5.71
#